data_99598fbec9fc9d84b156c8e96a3f656f
#
_entry.id   99598fbec9fc9d84b156c8e96a3f656f
#
_cell.length_a   1.000
_cell.length_b   1.000
_cell.length_c   1.000
_cell.angle_alpha   90.00
_cell.angle_beta   90.00
_cell.angle_gamma   90.00
#
_symmetry.space_group_name_H-M   'P 1'
#
loop_
_entity.id
_entity.type
_entity.pdbx_description
1 polymer ?
#
loop_
_entity_poly.entity_id
_entity_poly.type
_entity_poly.pdbx_seq_one_letter_code
_entity_poly.pdbx_strand_id
1 'polypeptide(L)'
;YNLSVPYCLLDNNGNVMWTNKAMQDCLGIKRDFRKNIYTVLPEVTPSIFPDSEIGFKEIRLTFQDRDYKAELKNIDADSIAEGVDIIEKSMDSSMYVMYLFDETDINTYIQKLKDERFVVGLVYIDNYEEALDSTDDVRRSLLAGLIDKRVNKYFSPGSAIVRKLEKDKYIVVFRYNFLEKLMQDRFSLLEEIKSIKIGNEMTLTLSMGIGTGSAEYSKNYDVAKAAMDLALGRGGDQAVVKDGEKILYYGGKSQQMEKNTRVKVRVKAHALRQILDNNSNVLVMGHTLADIDAFGSALGIYVIAKKLGKEAHIVLGEVTSSVRPFVNRFIDKEEYPVDMFIKPDDAPSKINASTVVIVVDVNRPQRTECPELLEKCKTVVVFDHHRRQSDTITGAVLSYVDPYASSASEMITEMIQYVD
;
A
#
# COMPACT_ATOMS: atom_id res chain seq x y z
N TYR A 1 -23.92 -9.23 -52.59
CA TYR A 1 -25.18 -9.47 -51.87
C TYR A 1 -25.13 -10.56 -50.81
N ASN A 2 -24.12 -11.45 -50.83
CA ASN A 2 -24.01 -12.59 -49.93
C ASN A 2 -22.86 -12.46 -48.91
N LEU A 3 -22.52 -11.27 -48.47
CA LEU A 3 -21.62 -11.09 -47.33
C LEU A 3 -22.37 -11.50 -46.05
N SER A 4 -21.80 -12.45 -45.30
CA SER A 4 -22.33 -12.91 -44.01
C SER A 4 -22.17 -11.88 -42.90
N VAL A 5 -21.33 -10.84 -43.11
CA VAL A 5 -21.14 -9.74 -42.19
C VAL A 5 -22.33 -8.79 -42.26
N PRO A 6 -23.02 -8.45 -41.18
CA PRO A 6 -24.05 -7.44 -41.12
C PRO A 6 -23.49 -6.06 -41.52
N TYR A 7 -24.10 -5.39 -42.51
CA TYR A 7 -23.77 -4.02 -42.87
C TYR A 7 -24.94 -3.24 -43.40
N CYS A 8 -24.87 -1.92 -43.25
CA CYS A 8 -25.84 -0.99 -43.79
C CYS A 8 -25.16 0.27 -44.37
N LEU A 9 -25.89 0.98 -45.25
CA LEU A 9 -25.52 2.30 -45.73
C LEU A 9 -26.33 3.34 -44.98
N LEU A 10 -25.67 4.40 -44.53
CA LEU A 10 -26.24 5.50 -43.76
C LEU A 10 -25.98 6.83 -44.50
N ASP A 11 -26.93 7.77 -44.39
CA ASP A 11 -26.70 9.16 -44.77
C ASP A 11 -25.96 9.95 -43.64
N ASN A 12 -25.65 11.22 -43.88
CA ASN A 12 -25.01 12.11 -42.94
C ASN A 12 -25.76 12.30 -41.61
N ASN A 13 -27.08 12.04 -41.62
CA ASN A 13 -27.93 12.16 -40.45
C ASN A 13 -28.12 10.83 -39.73
N GLY A 14 -27.50 9.74 -40.23
CA GLY A 14 -27.64 8.39 -39.69
C GLY A 14 -28.91 7.67 -40.12
N ASN A 15 -29.62 8.14 -41.13
CA ASN A 15 -30.77 7.41 -41.69
C ASN A 15 -30.29 6.23 -42.52
N VAL A 16 -30.94 5.07 -42.32
CA VAL A 16 -30.60 3.85 -43.02
C VAL A 16 -31.12 3.94 -44.47
N MET A 17 -30.19 3.97 -45.42
CA MET A 17 -30.51 3.97 -46.85
C MET A 17 -30.63 2.56 -47.40
N TRP A 18 -29.81 1.64 -46.94
CA TRP A 18 -29.84 0.25 -47.38
C TRP A 18 -29.26 -0.69 -46.33
N THR A 19 -29.72 -1.95 -46.29
CA THR A 19 -29.24 -3.00 -45.41
C THR A 19 -29.06 -4.32 -46.15
N ASN A 20 -28.03 -5.11 -45.82
CA ASN A 20 -27.96 -6.49 -46.29
C ASN A 20 -28.85 -7.40 -45.42
N LYS A 21 -29.04 -8.65 -45.88
CA LYS A 21 -29.86 -9.64 -45.17
C LYS A 21 -29.33 -9.93 -43.78
N ALA A 22 -28.01 -10.04 -43.61
CA ALA A 22 -27.39 -10.29 -42.33
C ALA A 22 -27.68 -9.17 -41.31
N MET A 23 -27.65 -7.90 -41.70
CA MET A 23 -28.02 -6.76 -40.85
C MET A 23 -29.51 -6.80 -40.45
N GLN A 24 -30.39 -7.17 -41.38
CA GLN A 24 -31.81 -7.29 -41.09
C GLN A 24 -32.06 -8.37 -40.01
N ASP A 25 -31.42 -9.53 -40.18
CA ASP A 25 -31.55 -10.64 -39.24
C ASP A 25 -30.89 -10.33 -37.89
N CYS A 26 -29.75 -9.65 -37.88
CA CYS A 26 -29.03 -9.23 -36.69
C CYS A 26 -29.82 -8.25 -35.83
N LEU A 27 -30.38 -7.20 -36.46
CA LEU A 27 -31.09 -6.14 -35.73
C LEU A 27 -32.61 -6.39 -35.62
N GLY A 28 -33.14 -7.44 -36.24
CA GLY A 28 -34.59 -7.72 -36.28
C GLY A 28 -35.38 -6.67 -37.08
N ILE A 29 -34.74 -6.02 -38.05
CA ILE A 29 -35.34 -4.95 -38.87
C ILE A 29 -35.83 -5.48 -40.23
N LYS A 30 -36.84 -4.81 -40.80
CA LYS A 30 -37.35 -5.17 -42.14
C LYS A 30 -36.48 -4.55 -43.23
N ARG A 31 -36.57 -5.12 -44.44
CA ARG A 31 -35.82 -4.66 -45.64
C ARG A 31 -36.09 -3.19 -45.99
N ASP A 32 -37.29 -2.71 -45.69
CA ASP A 32 -37.76 -1.35 -45.96
C ASP A 32 -37.52 -0.37 -44.81
N PHE A 33 -36.69 -0.76 -43.81
CA PHE A 33 -36.33 0.11 -42.69
C PHE A 33 -35.58 1.35 -43.23
N ARG A 34 -36.18 2.54 -43.10
CA ARG A 34 -35.65 3.83 -43.56
C ARG A 34 -35.55 4.85 -42.43
N LYS A 35 -35.61 4.40 -41.19
CA LYS A 35 -35.49 5.25 -40.02
C LYS A 35 -34.04 5.46 -39.65
N ASN A 36 -33.80 6.37 -38.73
CA ASN A 36 -32.48 6.60 -38.22
C ASN A 36 -31.99 5.39 -37.41
N ILE A 37 -30.70 5.04 -37.56
CA ILE A 37 -30.07 3.85 -36.96
C ILE A 37 -30.07 3.91 -35.44
N TYR A 38 -29.96 5.10 -34.83
CA TYR A 38 -29.98 5.25 -33.38
C TYR A 38 -31.35 4.90 -32.73
N THR A 39 -32.42 4.75 -33.55
CA THR A 39 -33.68 4.20 -33.03
C THR A 39 -33.59 2.72 -32.66
N VAL A 40 -32.56 2.02 -33.17
CA VAL A 40 -32.29 0.59 -32.87
C VAL A 40 -30.99 0.46 -32.08
N LEU A 41 -29.98 1.24 -32.45
CA LEU A 41 -28.66 1.29 -31.82
C LEU A 41 -28.42 2.72 -31.29
N PRO A 42 -28.85 3.04 -30.04
CA PRO A 42 -28.79 4.40 -29.52
C PRO A 42 -27.39 5.00 -29.44
N GLU A 43 -26.36 4.14 -29.31
CA GLU A 43 -24.94 4.54 -29.26
C GLU A 43 -24.43 5.08 -30.59
N VAL A 44 -25.08 4.74 -31.72
CA VAL A 44 -24.66 5.13 -33.06
C VAL A 44 -25.26 6.50 -33.42
N THR A 45 -24.72 7.57 -32.87
CA THR A 45 -25.14 8.95 -33.14
C THR A 45 -24.29 9.60 -34.24
N PRO A 46 -24.77 10.65 -34.95
CA PRO A 46 -23.98 11.35 -35.98
C PRO A 46 -22.63 11.88 -35.47
N SER A 47 -22.50 12.17 -34.19
CA SER A 47 -21.25 12.66 -33.59
C SER A 47 -20.10 11.65 -33.62
N ILE A 48 -20.38 10.38 -33.85
CA ILE A 48 -19.36 9.33 -33.99
C ILE A 48 -19.00 9.02 -35.45
N PHE A 49 -19.62 9.68 -36.40
CA PHE A 49 -19.30 9.47 -37.82
C PHE A 49 -17.89 10.02 -38.09
N PRO A 50 -17.07 9.28 -38.86
CA PRO A 50 -15.72 9.74 -39.17
C PRO A 50 -15.79 11.00 -40.08
N ASP A 51 -14.91 11.97 -39.78
CA ASP A 51 -14.67 13.06 -40.68
C ASP A 51 -14.00 12.55 -41.95
N SER A 52 -14.16 13.29 -43.08
CA SER A 52 -13.65 12.91 -44.40
C SER A 52 -12.14 12.61 -44.42
N GLU A 53 -11.38 13.15 -43.48
CA GLU A 53 -9.93 12.96 -43.36
C GLU A 53 -9.52 11.66 -42.62
N ILE A 54 -10.35 11.11 -41.74
CA ILE A 54 -9.99 9.98 -40.85
C ILE A 54 -10.38 8.62 -41.46
N GLY A 55 -11.21 8.56 -42.44
CA GLY A 55 -11.57 7.35 -43.19
C GLY A 55 -12.42 6.32 -42.47
N PHE A 56 -12.25 6.05 -41.15
CA PHE A 56 -13.08 5.12 -40.37
C PHE A 56 -13.10 5.41 -38.88
N LYS A 57 -14.12 4.90 -38.16
CA LYS A 57 -14.27 4.98 -36.73
C LYS A 57 -14.88 3.69 -36.19
N GLU A 58 -14.42 3.26 -35.02
CA GLU A 58 -14.90 2.06 -34.31
C GLU A 58 -15.60 2.44 -33.01
N ILE A 59 -16.71 1.76 -32.73
CA ILE A 59 -17.39 1.84 -31.45
C ILE A 59 -17.78 0.43 -30.97
N ARG A 60 -17.85 0.24 -29.66
CA ARG A 60 -18.41 -0.95 -29.05
C ARG A 60 -19.79 -0.63 -28.50
N LEU A 61 -20.72 -1.54 -28.71
CA LEU A 61 -22.10 -1.38 -28.28
C LEU A 61 -22.69 -2.76 -27.86
N THR A 62 -23.73 -2.73 -27.05
CA THR A 62 -24.43 -3.94 -26.65
C THR A 62 -25.87 -3.89 -27.18
N PHE A 63 -26.27 -4.93 -27.88
CA PHE A 63 -27.63 -5.05 -28.41
C PHE A 63 -28.18 -6.46 -28.18
N GLN A 64 -29.37 -6.57 -27.55
CA GLN A 64 -30.03 -7.84 -27.22
C GLN A 64 -29.10 -8.85 -26.53
N ASP A 65 -28.41 -8.42 -25.48
CA ASP A 65 -27.44 -9.20 -24.69
C ASP A 65 -26.25 -9.74 -25.50
N ARG A 66 -25.93 -9.14 -26.64
CA ARG A 66 -24.76 -9.42 -27.45
C ARG A 66 -23.87 -8.19 -27.59
N ASP A 67 -22.57 -8.42 -27.57
CA ASP A 67 -21.57 -7.40 -27.74
C ASP A 67 -21.19 -7.26 -29.22
N TYR A 68 -21.28 -6.05 -29.74
CA TYR A 68 -20.92 -5.76 -31.13
C TYR A 68 -19.81 -4.71 -31.18
N LYS A 69 -18.91 -4.90 -32.14
CA LYS A 69 -18.05 -3.83 -32.64
C LYS A 69 -18.69 -3.27 -33.92
N ALA A 70 -19.07 -2.00 -33.93
CA ALA A 70 -19.50 -1.29 -35.12
C ALA A 70 -18.32 -0.52 -35.70
N GLU A 71 -18.05 -0.76 -36.98
CA GLU A 71 -17.09 0.00 -37.81
C GLU A 71 -17.84 0.89 -38.79
N LEU A 72 -17.63 2.20 -38.69
CA LEU A 72 -18.16 3.17 -39.62
C LEU A 72 -17.06 3.68 -40.55
N LYS A 73 -17.31 3.65 -41.87
CA LYS A 73 -16.38 4.15 -42.89
C LYS A 73 -17.11 5.15 -43.76
N ASN A 74 -16.44 6.26 -44.06
CA ASN A 74 -16.91 7.19 -45.09
C ASN A 74 -16.68 6.56 -46.47
N ILE A 75 -17.65 6.66 -47.34
CA ILE A 75 -17.58 6.15 -48.72
C ILE A 75 -17.79 7.34 -49.64
N ASP A 76 -16.87 7.51 -50.54
CA ASP A 76 -17.05 8.45 -51.64
C ASP A 76 -18.13 7.91 -52.61
N ALA A 77 -19.18 8.70 -52.83
CA ALA A 77 -20.29 8.32 -53.67
C ALA A 77 -19.85 8.03 -55.15
N ASP A 78 -18.78 8.66 -55.61
CA ASP A 78 -18.24 8.46 -56.94
C ASP A 78 -17.58 7.08 -57.11
N SER A 79 -17.07 6.47 -56.05
CA SER A 79 -16.48 5.13 -56.11
C SER A 79 -17.51 3.99 -56.21
N ILE A 80 -18.78 4.26 -55.92
CA ILE A 80 -19.88 3.27 -55.96
C ILE A 80 -20.69 3.38 -57.29
N ALA A 81 -20.62 4.53 -57.95
CA ALA A 81 -21.46 4.85 -59.14
C ALA A 81 -21.13 4.02 -60.41
N GLU A 82 -19.99 3.33 -60.45
CA GLU A 82 -19.65 2.47 -61.61
C GLU A 82 -20.39 1.12 -61.65
N GLY A 83 -21.25 0.81 -60.66
CA GLY A 83 -21.87 -0.52 -60.59
C GLY A 83 -23.34 -0.61 -60.15
N VAL A 84 -24.03 0.47 -59.80
CA VAL A 84 -25.39 0.36 -59.22
C VAL A 84 -26.28 1.53 -59.65
N ASP A 85 -27.28 1.26 -60.49
CA ASP A 85 -28.33 2.18 -60.95
C ASP A 85 -29.32 2.68 -59.88
N ILE A 86 -28.93 2.79 -58.61
CA ILE A 86 -29.86 3.04 -57.48
C ILE A 86 -29.64 4.41 -56.82
N ILE A 87 -28.63 5.18 -57.22
CA ILE A 87 -28.35 6.46 -56.57
C ILE A 87 -28.74 7.61 -57.52
N GLU A 88 -29.88 8.23 -57.24
CA GLU A 88 -30.14 9.57 -57.77
C GLU A 88 -29.03 10.51 -57.28
N LYS A 89 -28.29 11.11 -58.22
CA LYS A 89 -27.27 12.12 -57.98
C LYS A 89 -27.84 13.30 -57.19
N SER A 90 -27.83 13.26 -55.87
CA SER A 90 -27.90 14.47 -55.08
C SER A 90 -26.46 14.87 -54.72
N MET A 91 -26.01 15.95 -55.29
CA MET A 91 -24.71 16.61 -55.02
C MET A 91 -24.60 16.86 -53.51
N ASP A 92 -23.45 16.48 -52.92
CA ASP A 92 -23.01 16.80 -51.55
C ASP A 92 -23.44 15.90 -50.37
N SER A 93 -23.75 14.64 -50.53
CA SER A 93 -24.01 13.77 -49.40
C SER A 93 -22.92 12.72 -49.22
N SER A 94 -22.02 12.93 -48.23
CA SER A 94 -21.16 11.85 -47.72
C SER A 94 -22.02 10.67 -47.28
N MET A 95 -21.64 9.48 -47.71
CA MET A 95 -22.31 8.23 -47.30
C MET A 95 -21.40 7.45 -46.40
N TYR A 96 -22.01 6.73 -45.46
CA TYR A 96 -21.26 5.89 -44.51
C TYR A 96 -21.71 4.44 -44.66
N VAL A 97 -20.75 3.53 -44.68
CA VAL A 97 -21.02 2.11 -44.43
C VAL A 97 -20.75 1.79 -42.98
N MET A 98 -21.70 1.11 -42.34
CA MET A 98 -21.53 0.59 -40.98
C MET A 98 -21.54 -0.93 -41.04
N TYR A 99 -20.49 -1.56 -40.53
CA TYR A 99 -20.40 -2.99 -40.31
C TYR A 99 -20.61 -3.30 -38.83
N LEU A 100 -21.26 -4.44 -38.54
CA LEU A 100 -21.37 -4.99 -37.18
C LEU A 100 -20.63 -6.31 -37.12
N PHE A 101 -19.72 -6.40 -36.15
CA PHE A 101 -19.00 -7.63 -35.85
C PHE A 101 -19.47 -8.11 -34.48
N ASP A 102 -20.00 -9.31 -34.40
CA ASP A 102 -20.38 -9.94 -33.10
C ASP A 102 -19.10 -10.36 -32.37
N GLU A 103 -18.79 -9.68 -31.27
CA GLU A 103 -17.65 -9.95 -30.39
C GLU A 103 -18.08 -10.69 -29.10
N THR A 104 -19.33 -11.13 -28.98
CA THR A 104 -19.88 -11.75 -27.75
C THR A 104 -19.06 -12.93 -27.29
N ASP A 105 -18.79 -13.88 -28.18
CA ASP A 105 -18.01 -15.07 -27.81
C ASP A 105 -16.58 -14.69 -27.47
N ILE A 106 -15.96 -13.79 -28.23
CA ILE A 106 -14.59 -13.31 -27.99
C ILE A 106 -14.50 -12.64 -26.63
N ASN A 107 -15.41 -11.72 -26.31
CA ASN A 107 -15.45 -11.02 -25.03
C ASN A 107 -15.71 -11.99 -23.87
N THR A 108 -16.59 -12.96 -24.07
CA THR A 108 -16.84 -14.01 -23.09
C THR A 108 -15.58 -14.86 -22.82
N TYR A 109 -14.84 -15.24 -23.86
CA TYR A 109 -13.57 -15.96 -23.70
C TYR A 109 -12.48 -15.11 -23.04
N ILE A 110 -12.37 -13.84 -23.41
CA ILE A 110 -11.42 -12.90 -22.78
C ILE A 110 -11.74 -12.75 -21.28
N GLN A 111 -13.02 -12.58 -20.94
CA GLN A 111 -13.43 -12.47 -19.55
C GLN A 111 -13.17 -13.79 -18.78
N LYS A 112 -13.49 -14.92 -19.38
CA LYS A 112 -13.19 -16.23 -18.78
C LYS A 112 -11.70 -16.44 -18.55
N LEU A 113 -10.84 -16.08 -19.51
CA LEU A 113 -9.40 -16.16 -19.37
C LEU A 113 -8.89 -15.23 -18.26
N LYS A 114 -9.49 -14.05 -18.12
CA LYS A 114 -9.19 -13.13 -17.02
C LYS A 114 -9.59 -13.73 -15.68
N ASP A 115 -10.80 -14.27 -15.57
CA ASP A 115 -11.36 -14.83 -14.35
C ASP A 115 -10.60 -16.06 -13.86
N GLU A 116 -10.06 -16.85 -14.81
CA GLU A 116 -9.29 -18.07 -14.53
C GLU A 116 -7.81 -17.80 -14.24
N ARG A 117 -7.30 -16.58 -14.43
CA ARG A 117 -5.92 -16.23 -14.07
C ARG A 117 -5.65 -16.54 -12.61
N PHE A 118 -4.44 -17.01 -12.32
CA PHE A 118 -4.02 -17.30 -10.98
C PHE A 118 -3.52 -16.07 -10.27
N VAL A 119 -3.89 -15.97 -9.02
CA VAL A 119 -3.48 -14.94 -8.07
C VAL A 119 -2.70 -15.62 -6.95
N VAL A 120 -1.58 -15.05 -6.57
CA VAL A 120 -0.80 -15.47 -5.43
C VAL A 120 -0.96 -14.43 -4.32
N GLY A 121 -1.23 -14.88 -3.12
CA GLY A 121 -1.30 -14.04 -1.93
C GLY A 121 -0.37 -14.54 -0.84
N LEU A 122 0.25 -13.61 -0.15
CA LEU A 122 0.95 -13.83 1.11
C LEU A 122 0.11 -13.23 2.23
N VAL A 123 0.01 -13.93 3.36
CA VAL A 123 -0.74 -13.49 4.54
C VAL A 123 0.16 -13.66 5.75
N TYR A 124 0.52 -12.56 6.42
CA TYR A 124 1.38 -12.55 7.59
C TYR A 124 0.61 -12.01 8.79
N ILE A 125 0.74 -12.68 9.93
CA ILE A 125 0.22 -12.16 11.21
C ILE A 125 1.31 -11.27 11.78
N ASP A 126 1.08 -9.95 11.86
CA ASP A 126 2.13 -8.96 12.11
C ASP A 126 2.76 -9.08 13.50
N ASN A 127 1.95 -9.40 14.53
CA ASN A 127 2.37 -9.44 15.94
C ASN A 127 2.07 -10.80 16.60
N TYR A 128 2.36 -11.90 15.87
CA TYR A 128 2.01 -13.25 16.26
C TYR A 128 2.67 -13.69 17.56
N GLU A 129 3.99 -13.55 17.69
CA GLU A 129 4.74 -13.99 18.85
C GLU A 129 4.37 -13.17 20.11
N GLU A 130 4.21 -11.85 19.97
CA GLU A 130 3.83 -10.98 21.09
C GLU A 130 2.42 -11.31 21.61
N ALA A 131 1.50 -11.63 20.70
CA ALA A 131 0.15 -12.05 21.10
C ALA A 131 0.17 -13.41 21.82
N LEU A 132 1.03 -14.32 21.39
CA LEU A 132 1.22 -15.62 22.07
C LEU A 132 1.89 -15.47 23.43
N ASP A 133 2.92 -14.63 23.55
CA ASP A 133 3.66 -14.43 24.80
C ASP A 133 2.80 -13.78 25.90
N SER A 134 1.76 -13.07 25.52
CA SER A 134 0.76 -12.50 26.43
C SER A 134 -0.27 -13.52 26.94
N THR A 135 -0.19 -14.80 26.51
CA THR A 135 -1.17 -15.84 26.84
C THR A 135 -0.54 -17.08 27.49
N ASP A 136 -1.29 -17.84 28.29
CA ASP A 136 -0.87 -19.12 28.82
C ASP A 136 -0.76 -20.21 27.75
N ASP A 137 -0.06 -21.30 28.03
CA ASP A 137 0.25 -22.36 27.04
C ASP A 137 -1.01 -23.01 26.40
N VAL A 138 -2.09 -23.14 27.16
CA VAL A 138 -3.35 -23.70 26.63
C VAL A 138 -3.99 -22.74 25.65
N ARG A 139 -4.01 -21.46 26.00
CA ARG A 139 -4.56 -20.40 25.15
C ARG A 139 -3.70 -20.13 23.91
N ARG A 140 -2.38 -20.31 24.00
CA ARG A 140 -1.46 -20.24 22.84
C ARG A 140 -1.89 -21.19 21.74
N SER A 141 -2.09 -22.46 22.10
CA SER A 141 -2.53 -23.48 21.12
C SER A 141 -3.91 -23.17 20.55
N LEU A 142 -4.82 -22.66 21.37
CA LEU A 142 -6.15 -22.26 20.94
C LEU A 142 -6.09 -21.04 20.01
N LEU A 143 -5.26 -20.04 20.33
CA LEU A 143 -5.08 -18.83 19.51
C LEU A 143 -4.55 -19.20 18.11
N ALA A 144 -3.50 -20.01 18.06
CA ALA A 144 -2.95 -20.50 16.80
C ALA A 144 -4.00 -21.25 15.95
N GLY A 145 -4.78 -22.14 16.61
CA GLY A 145 -5.86 -22.88 15.92
C GLY A 145 -6.99 -21.98 15.43
N LEU A 146 -7.34 -20.93 16.15
CA LEU A 146 -8.36 -19.96 15.73
C LEU A 146 -7.89 -19.13 14.53
N ILE A 147 -6.64 -18.68 14.52
CA ILE A 147 -6.03 -17.98 13.38
C ILE A 147 -6.06 -18.88 12.14
N ASP A 148 -5.54 -20.11 12.25
CA ASP A 148 -5.56 -21.09 11.15
C ASP A 148 -6.97 -21.34 10.63
N LYS A 149 -7.95 -21.49 11.51
CA LYS A 149 -9.35 -21.70 11.14
C LYS A 149 -9.94 -20.48 10.40
N ARG A 150 -9.63 -19.25 10.87
CA ARG A 150 -10.13 -18.02 10.22
C ARG A 150 -9.55 -17.85 8.82
N VAL A 151 -8.23 -17.98 8.68
CA VAL A 151 -7.54 -17.87 7.38
C VAL A 151 -8.10 -18.90 6.40
N ASN A 152 -8.15 -20.19 6.79
CA ASN A 152 -8.67 -21.23 5.92
C ASN A 152 -10.15 -21.02 5.53
N LYS A 153 -11.00 -20.63 6.51
CA LYS A 153 -12.41 -20.36 6.26
C LYS A 153 -12.61 -19.20 5.29
N TYR A 154 -11.82 -18.14 5.42
CA TYR A 154 -11.93 -16.95 4.57
C TYR A 154 -11.63 -17.24 3.09
N PHE A 155 -10.60 -18.05 2.82
CA PHE A 155 -10.22 -18.38 1.45
C PHE A 155 -10.97 -19.59 0.86
N SER A 156 -11.68 -20.36 1.67
CA SER A 156 -12.43 -21.58 1.25
C SER A 156 -13.44 -21.32 0.11
N PRO A 157 -14.24 -20.21 0.08
CA PRO A 157 -15.21 -19.99 -1.00
C PRO A 157 -14.58 -19.81 -2.39
N GLY A 158 -13.28 -19.43 -2.43
CA GLY A 158 -12.54 -19.27 -3.68
C GLY A 158 -11.88 -20.55 -4.19
N SER A 159 -12.14 -21.70 -3.58
CA SER A 159 -11.40 -22.95 -3.85
C SER A 159 -9.89 -22.74 -3.80
N ALA A 160 -9.44 -21.88 -2.89
CA ALA A 160 -8.05 -21.48 -2.77
C ALA A 160 -7.19 -22.60 -2.16
N ILE A 161 -5.96 -22.71 -2.62
CA ILE A 161 -4.92 -23.46 -1.93
C ILE A 161 -4.37 -22.56 -0.83
N VAL A 162 -4.53 -22.95 0.44
CA VAL A 162 -3.95 -22.27 1.60
C VAL A 162 -2.87 -23.18 2.17
N ARG A 163 -1.65 -22.66 2.30
CA ARG A 163 -0.52 -23.36 2.91
C ARG A 163 0.17 -22.49 3.93
N LYS A 164 0.36 -23.02 5.12
CA LYS A 164 1.15 -22.40 6.18
C LYS A 164 2.62 -22.64 5.87
N LEU A 165 3.41 -21.58 5.74
CA LEU A 165 4.85 -21.62 5.48
C LEU A 165 5.65 -21.62 6.78
N GLU A 166 5.26 -20.72 7.68
CA GLU A 166 5.83 -20.53 9.01
C GLU A 166 4.70 -20.42 10.06
N LYS A 167 5.03 -20.23 11.31
CA LYS A 167 4.02 -20.14 12.38
C LYS A 167 2.99 -19.04 12.13
N ASP A 168 3.41 -17.93 11.55
CA ASP A 168 2.69 -16.68 11.35
C ASP A 168 2.46 -16.34 9.86
N LYS A 169 2.98 -17.17 8.91
CA LYS A 169 2.98 -16.87 7.48
C LYS A 169 2.26 -17.92 6.67
N TYR A 170 1.43 -17.47 5.74
CA TYR A 170 0.67 -18.31 4.83
C TYR A 170 0.90 -17.85 3.39
N ILE A 171 0.88 -18.81 2.47
CA ILE A 171 0.72 -18.59 1.04
C ILE A 171 -0.67 -19.06 0.63
N VAL A 172 -1.32 -18.29 -0.22
CA VAL A 172 -2.63 -18.60 -0.79
C VAL A 172 -2.56 -18.47 -2.31
N VAL A 173 -3.20 -19.41 -3.02
CA VAL A 173 -3.30 -19.38 -4.47
C VAL A 173 -4.76 -19.60 -4.85
N PHE A 174 -5.31 -18.72 -5.67
CA PHE A 174 -6.71 -18.74 -6.06
C PHE A 174 -6.92 -18.07 -7.43
N ARG A 175 -8.15 -18.07 -7.96
CA ARG A 175 -8.47 -17.49 -9.26
C ARG A 175 -8.86 -16.02 -9.14
N TYR A 176 -8.67 -15.26 -10.21
CA TYR A 176 -8.91 -13.81 -10.24
C TYR A 176 -10.37 -13.41 -9.94
N ASN A 177 -11.35 -14.21 -10.37
CA ASN A 177 -12.75 -13.97 -10.05
C ASN A 177 -13.03 -13.92 -8.53
N PHE A 178 -12.25 -14.67 -7.74
CA PHE A 178 -12.33 -14.60 -6.28
C PHE A 178 -11.63 -13.36 -5.72
N LEU A 179 -10.52 -12.91 -6.35
CA LEU A 179 -9.88 -11.65 -5.97
C LEU A 179 -10.87 -10.48 -6.05
N GLU A 180 -11.69 -10.39 -7.10
CA GLU A 180 -12.69 -9.35 -7.25
C GLU A 180 -13.68 -9.34 -6.07
N LYS A 181 -14.09 -10.51 -5.58
CA LYS A 181 -14.94 -10.64 -4.39
C LYS A 181 -14.23 -10.16 -3.12
N LEU A 182 -12.95 -10.53 -2.95
CA LEU A 182 -12.14 -10.07 -1.81
C LEU A 182 -11.95 -8.55 -1.82
N MET A 183 -11.78 -7.94 -2.98
CA MET A 183 -11.69 -6.49 -3.13
C MET A 183 -13.01 -5.79 -2.81
N GLN A 184 -14.15 -6.35 -3.23
CA GLN A 184 -15.50 -5.85 -2.88
C GLN A 184 -15.76 -5.95 -1.38
N ASP A 185 -15.37 -7.06 -0.76
CA ASP A 185 -15.41 -7.30 0.68
C ASP A 185 -14.38 -6.46 1.47
N ARG A 186 -13.50 -5.74 0.76
CA ARG A 186 -12.43 -4.92 1.34
C ARG A 186 -11.50 -5.70 2.28
N PHE A 187 -11.33 -7.00 2.02
CA PHE A 187 -10.49 -7.91 2.80
C PHE A 187 -10.90 -7.96 4.27
N SER A 188 -12.15 -8.33 4.54
CA SER A 188 -12.75 -8.40 5.89
C SER A 188 -11.97 -9.29 6.87
N LEU A 189 -11.10 -10.19 6.38
CA LEU A 189 -10.20 -10.98 7.23
C LEU A 189 -9.34 -10.11 8.15
N LEU A 190 -8.97 -8.88 7.72
CA LEU A 190 -8.25 -7.92 8.55
C LEU A 190 -8.98 -7.67 9.88
N GLU A 191 -10.27 -7.41 9.81
CA GLU A 191 -11.10 -7.14 10.99
C GLU A 191 -11.48 -8.44 11.73
N GLU A 192 -11.66 -9.54 11.01
CA GLU A 192 -11.94 -10.84 11.63
C GLU A 192 -10.79 -11.30 12.54
N ILE A 193 -9.55 -11.10 12.14
CA ILE A 193 -8.36 -11.45 12.96
C ILE A 193 -8.28 -10.54 14.18
N LYS A 194 -8.52 -9.23 14.04
CA LYS A 194 -8.57 -8.28 15.16
C LYS A 194 -9.63 -8.64 16.20
N SER A 195 -10.70 -9.27 15.77
CA SER A 195 -11.80 -9.68 16.66
C SER A 195 -11.47 -10.86 17.57
N ILE A 196 -10.36 -11.56 17.34
CA ILE A 196 -9.96 -12.72 18.16
C ILE A 196 -9.48 -12.23 19.52
N LYS A 197 -10.25 -12.55 20.57
CA LYS A 197 -9.96 -12.22 21.97
C LYS A 197 -10.15 -13.47 22.82
N ILE A 198 -9.05 -14.06 23.26
CA ILE A 198 -9.05 -15.26 24.13
C ILE A 198 -8.11 -15.09 25.33
N GLY A 199 -7.96 -13.84 25.79
CA GLY A 199 -7.06 -13.50 26.88
C GLY A 199 -5.72 -12.92 26.40
N ASN A 200 -5.56 -12.71 25.10
CA ASN A 200 -4.44 -11.92 24.55
C ASN A 200 -4.63 -10.44 24.91
N GLU A 201 -3.60 -9.84 25.50
CA GLU A 201 -3.60 -8.42 25.85
C GLU A 201 -3.45 -7.54 24.59
N MET A 202 -2.74 -8.03 23.59
CA MET A 202 -2.53 -7.33 22.34
C MET A 202 -3.54 -7.76 21.27
N THR A 203 -4.07 -6.78 20.53
CA THR A 203 -4.92 -7.05 19.37
C THR A 203 -4.08 -7.60 18.22
N LEU A 204 -4.47 -8.76 17.69
CA LEU A 204 -3.84 -9.34 16.51
C LEU A 204 -4.10 -8.47 15.29
N THR A 205 -3.07 -8.27 14.47
CA THR A 205 -3.17 -7.66 13.15
C THR A 205 -2.58 -8.57 12.09
N LEU A 206 -2.98 -8.40 10.86
CA LEU A 206 -2.41 -9.13 9.73
C LEU A 206 -2.17 -8.22 8.54
N SER A 207 -1.17 -8.59 7.75
CA SER A 207 -0.87 -7.97 6.45
C SER A 207 -1.06 -8.96 5.33
N MET A 208 -1.56 -8.49 4.18
CA MET A 208 -1.70 -9.27 2.97
C MET A 208 -1.00 -8.60 1.80
N GLY A 209 -0.19 -9.36 1.07
CA GLY A 209 0.39 -8.97 -0.21
C GLY A 209 -0.16 -9.86 -1.32
N ILE A 210 -0.88 -9.28 -2.27
CA ILE A 210 -1.55 -10.00 -3.36
C ILE A 210 -0.89 -9.63 -4.68
N GLY A 211 -0.46 -10.63 -5.44
CA GLY A 211 0.19 -10.48 -6.74
C GLY A 211 -0.56 -11.18 -7.86
N THR A 212 -0.77 -10.47 -8.97
CA THR A 212 -1.41 -10.96 -10.18
C THR A 212 -0.89 -10.21 -11.41
N GLY A 213 -1.37 -10.54 -12.60
CA GLY A 213 -1.05 -9.83 -13.84
C GLY A 213 -0.03 -10.56 -14.73
N SER A 214 0.68 -11.59 -14.22
CA SER A 214 1.55 -12.43 -15.03
C SER A 214 0.91 -13.78 -15.34
N ALA A 215 1.27 -14.36 -16.49
CA ALA A 215 0.95 -15.75 -16.82
C ALA A 215 1.82 -16.76 -16.03
N GLU A 216 2.95 -16.32 -15.47
CA GLU A 216 3.88 -17.16 -14.73
C GLU A 216 3.61 -17.05 -13.22
N TYR A 217 3.46 -18.22 -12.57
CA TYR A 217 3.17 -18.30 -11.12
C TYR A 217 4.29 -17.70 -10.26
N SER A 218 5.56 -17.95 -10.63
CA SER A 218 6.72 -17.41 -9.93
C SER A 218 6.72 -15.89 -9.93
N LYS A 219 6.43 -15.26 -11.06
CA LYS A 219 6.33 -13.81 -11.15
C LYS A 219 5.19 -13.25 -10.31
N ASN A 220 4.03 -13.92 -10.26
CA ASN A 220 2.94 -13.49 -9.38
C ASN A 220 3.31 -13.61 -7.90
N TYR A 221 4.15 -14.60 -7.53
CA TYR A 221 4.71 -14.68 -6.18
C TYR A 221 5.65 -13.51 -5.86
N ASP A 222 6.55 -13.16 -6.77
CA ASP A 222 7.45 -12.00 -6.59
C ASP A 222 6.66 -10.69 -6.48
N VAL A 223 5.59 -10.55 -7.28
CA VAL A 223 4.67 -9.41 -7.20
C VAL A 223 3.94 -9.39 -5.84
N ALA A 224 3.49 -10.55 -5.34
CA ALA A 224 2.86 -10.66 -4.02
C ALA A 224 3.84 -10.30 -2.89
N LYS A 225 5.12 -10.71 -3.01
CA LYS A 225 6.17 -10.33 -2.06
C LYS A 225 6.40 -8.82 -2.06
N ALA A 226 6.53 -8.20 -3.22
CA ALA A 226 6.66 -6.75 -3.31
C ALA A 226 5.42 -6.01 -2.75
N ALA A 227 4.21 -6.56 -2.95
CA ALA A 227 2.99 -6.03 -2.34
C ALA A 227 2.99 -6.19 -0.81
N MET A 228 3.52 -7.30 -0.28
CA MET A 228 3.69 -7.51 1.17
C MET A 228 4.70 -6.52 1.76
N ASP A 229 5.84 -6.29 1.08
CA ASP A 229 6.83 -5.30 1.53
C ASP A 229 6.23 -3.89 1.61
N LEU A 230 5.36 -3.53 0.64
CA LEU A 230 4.59 -2.28 0.69
C LEU A 230 3.61 -2.25 1.88
N ALA A 231 2.93 -3.36 2.18
CA ALA A 231 2.01 -3.43 3.32
C ALA A 231 2.77 -3.26 4.65
N LEU A 232 3.87 -3.97 4.82
CA LEU A 232 4.69 -3.91 6.04
C LEU A 232 5.39 -2.55 6.19
N GLY A 233 5.94 -2.01 5.08
CA GLY A 233 6.58 -0.69 5.07
C GLY A 233 5.65 0.47 5.43
N ARG A 234 4.33 0.27 5.37
CA ARG A 234 3.30 1.24 5.79
C ARG A 234 2.73 0.96 7.19
N GLY A 235 3.37 0.07 7.94
CA GLY A 235 3.00 -0.26 9.32
C GLY A 235 2.10 -1.49 9.47
N GLY A 236 1.89 -2.29 8.44
CA GLY A 236 1.07 -3.50 8.50
C GLY A 236 -0.44 -3.23 8.57
N ASP A 237 -1.21 -4.22 9.04
CA ASP A 237 -2.67 -4.14 9.23
C ASP A 237 -3.44 -3.74 7.95
N GLN A 238 -3.01 -4.24 6.80
CA GLN A 238 -3.59 -3.89 5.50
C GLN A 238 -3.38 -4.97 4.45
N ALA A 239 -4.20 -4.93 3.40
CA ALA A 239 -4.01 -5.70 2.19
C ALA A 239 -3.57 -4.79 1.05
N VAL A 240 -2.53 -5.19 0.34
CA VAL A 240 -2.03 -4.53 -0.86
C VAL A 240 -2.18 -5.48 -2.04
N VAL A 241 -2.89 -5.02 -3.07
CA VAL A 241 -3.07 -5.76 -4.33
C VAL A 241 -2.26 -5.08 -5.42
N LYS A 242 -1.36 -5.84 -6.05
CA LYS A 242 -0.58 -5.38 -7.19
C LYS A 242 -0.93 -6.19 -8.44
N ASP A 243 -1.45 -5.51 -9.47
CA ASP A 243 -1.81 -6.07 -10.78
C ASP A 243 -1.08 -5.26 -11.87
N GLY A 244 0.06 -5.77 -12.33
CA GLY A 244 0.99 -5.03 -13.17
C GLY A 244 1.46 -3.74 -12.51
N GLU A 245 1.22 -2.60 -13.14
CA GLU A 245 1.56 -1.28 -12.60
C GLU A 245 0.53 -0.74 -11.59
N LYS A 246 -0.64 -1.36 -11.51
CA LYS A 246 -1.71 -0.90 -10.62
C LYS A 246 -1.51 -1.44 -9.22
N ILE A 247 -1.54 -0.55 -8.22
CA ILE A 247 -1.44 -0.89 -6.80
C ILE A 247 -2.68 -0.37 -6.08
N LEU A 248 -3.36 -1.24 -5.34
CA LEU A 248 -4.55 -0.92 -4.56
C LEU A 248 -4.29 -1.27 -3.09
N TYR A 249 -4.77 -0.41 -2.18
CA TYR A 249 -4.62 -0.55 -0.74
C TYR A 249 -5.98 -0.71 -0.08
N TYR A 250 -6.09 -1.68 0.84
CA TYR A 250 -7.29 -1.97 1.62
C TYR A 250 -6.94 -2.10 3.10
N GLY A 251 -7.75 -1.57 3.99
CA GLY A 251 -7.40 -1.46 5.40
C GLY A 251 -6.35 -0.36 5.61
N GLY A 252 -5.60 -0.47 6.68
CA GLY A 252 -4.60 0.53 7.05
C GLY A 252 -5.22 1.88 7.43
N LYS A 253 -4.92 2.37 8.60
CA LYS A 253 -5.41 3.68 9.08
C LYS A 253 -4.55 4.84 8.57
N SER A 254 -4.12 4.83 7.29
CA SER A 254 -3.11 5.75 6.78
C SER A 254 -3.43 7.25 6.99
N GLN A 255 -4.69 7.67 7.01
CA GLN A 255 -5.04 9.06 7.33
C GLN A 255 -5.28 9.34 8.83
N GLN A 256 -5.71 8.33 9.61
CA GLN A 256 -5.86 8.47 11.06
C GLN A 256 -4.55 8.21 11.81
N MET A 257 -3.67 7.33 11.28
CA MET A 257 -2.34 7.12 11.88
C MET A 257 -1.45 8.35 11.74
N GLU A 258 -1.37 9.00 10.56
CA GLU A 258 -0.60 10.24 10.42
C GLU A 258 -1.06 11.34 11.40
N LYS A 259 -2.37 11.53 11.55
CA LYS A 259 -2.89 12.49 12.55
C LYS A 259 -2.61 12.06 13.98
N ASN A 260 -2.75 10.75 14.31
CA ASN A 260 -2.50 10.23 15.65
C ASN A 260 -0.99 10.19 15.96
N THR A 261 -0.13 9.88 14.99
CA THR A 261 1.33 9.91 15.15
C THR A 261 1.79 11.33 15.42
N ARG A 262 1.41 12.31 14.64
CA ARG A 262 1.74 13.74 14.87
C ARG A 262 1.25 14.25 16.22
N VAL A 263 0.05 13.87 16.65
CA VAL A 263 -0.45 14.21 17.99
C VAL A 263 0.36 13.55 19.08
N LYS A 264 0.70 12.25 18.93
CA LYS A 264 1.58 11.53 19.88
C LYS A 264 2.96 12.18 19.97
N VAL A 265 3.61 12.42 18.82
CA VAL A 265 4.92 13.07 18.74
C VAL A 265 4.89 14.43 19.44
N ARG A 266 3.90 15.27 19.14
CA ARG A 266 3.73 16.56 19.76
C ARG A 266 3.56 16.47 21.30
N VAL A 267 2.74 15.55 21.77
CA VAL A 267 2.54 15.33 23.22
C VAL A 267 3.83 14.88 23.89
N LYS A 268 4.58 13.95 23.25
CA LYS A 268 5.87 13.45 23.74
C LYS A 268 6.96 14.52 23.70
N ALA A 269 6.98 15.37 22.66
CA ALA A 269 7.89 16.51 22.57
C ALA A 269 7.64 17.53 23.67
N HIS A 270 6.38 17.87 23.96
CA HIS A 270 6.04 18.75 25.07
C HIS A 270 6.40 18.15 26.44
N ALA A 271 6.18 16.83 26.63
CA ALA A 271 6.59 16.12 27.85
C ALA A 271 8.11 16.15 28.02
N LEU A 272 8.88 15.90 26.94
CA LEU A 272 10.34 16.01 26.94
C LEU A 272 10.78 17.42 27.31
N ARG A 273 10.17 18.45 26.71
CA ARG A 273 10.45 19.85 27.02
C ARG A 273 10.25 20.16 28.51
N GLN A 274 9.12 19.75 29.10
CA GLN A 274 8.86 19.95 30.53
C GLN A 274 9.92 19.25 31.43
N ILE A 275 10.37 18.05 31.03
CA ILE A 275 11.44 17.35 31.76
C ILE A 275 12.75 18.13 31.62
N LEU A 276 13.10 18.61 30.44
CA LEU A 276 14.30 19.40 30.20
C LEU A 276 14.25 20.75 30.91
N ASP A 277 13.08 21.42 30.99
CA ASP A 277 12.93 22.68 31.70
C ASP A 277 13.25 22.54 33.19
N ASN A 278 12.93 21.40 33.79
CA ASN A 278 13.19 21.09 35.22
C ASN A 278 14.58 20.52 35.48
N ASN A 279 15.38 20.27 34.45
CA ASN A 279 16.73 19.71 34.57
C ASN A 279 17.74 20.59 33.83
N SER A 280 18.94 20.73 34.34
CA SER A 280 19.98 21.57 33.75
C SER A 280 21.03 20.78 33.01
N ASN A 281 21.18 19.49 33.31
CA ASN A 281 22.19 18.62 32.73
C ASN A 281 21.55 17.40 32.03
N VAL A 282 22.00 17.08 30.84
CA VAL A 282 21.45 16.04 29.97
C VAL A 282 22.57 15.09 29.57
N LEU A 283 22.41 13.83 29.93
CA LEU A 283 23.27 12.74 29.46
C LEU A 283 22.50 11.87 28.49
N VAL A 284 23.00 11.77 27.25
CA VAL A 284 22.33 10.96 26.20
C VAL A 284 23.17 9.74 25.92
N MET A 285 22.56 8.55 25.85
CA MET A 285 23.26 7.32 25.49
C MET A 285 22.40 6.45 24.58
N GLY A 286 23.04 5.74 23.67
CA GLY A 286 22.45 4.67 22.84
C GLY A 286 22.78 3.28 23.37
N HIS A 287 22.78 2.32 22.47
CA HIS A 287 23.28 0.96 22.76
C HIS A 287 24.81 0.87 22.60
N THR A 288 25.42 -0.11 23.28
CA THR A 288 26.81 -0.50 23.06
C THR A 288 27.09 -0.78 21.60
N LEU A 289 28.28 -0.34 21.12
CA LEU A 289 28.63 -0.39 19.67
C LEU A 289 27.62 0.36 18.81
N ALA A 290 27.39 1.63 19.15
CA ALA A 290 26.43 2.49 18.50
C ALA A 290 26.50 2.40 16.96
N ASP A 291 25.35 2.29 16.33
CA ASP A 291 25.19 2.41 14.89
C ASP A 291 24.77 3.84 14.48
N ILE A 292 24.42 4.03 13.22
CA ILE A 292 24.06 5.35 12.70
C ILE A 292 22.72 5.84 13.28
N ASP A 293 21.78 4.94 13.63
CA ASP A 293 20.51 5.32 14.20
C ASP A 293 20.66 5.77 15.66
N ALA A 294 21.34 4.98 16.48
CA ALA A 294 21.67 5.37 17.85
C ALA A 294 22.43 6.68 17.93
N PHE A 295 23.45 6.86 17.06
CA PHE A 295 24.25 8.09 17.01
C PHE A 295 23.42 9.29 16.54
N GLY A 296 22.64 9.15 15.44
CA GLY A 296 21.77 10.21 14.92
C GLY A 296 20.72 10.64 15.93
N SER A 297 20.10 9.67 16.63
CA SER A 297 19.14 9.92 17.69
C SER A 297 19.76 10.69 18.86
N ALA A 298 20.96 10.26 19.33
CA ALA A 298 21.68 10.95 20.39
C ALA A 298 22.05 12.38 20.01
N LEU A 299 22.50 12.60 18.78
CA LEU A 299 22.79 13.92 18.24
C LEU A 299 21.54 14.81 18.20
N GLY A 300 20.40 14.26 17.77
CA GLY A 300 19.12 14.98 17.75
C GLY A 300 18.69 15.46 19.14
N ILE A 301 18.80 14.60 20.16
CA ILE A 301 18.54 14.98 21.57
C ILE A 301 19.54 16.02 22.07
N TYR A 302 20.82 15.88 21.73
CA TYR A 302 21.84 16.89 22.06
C TYR A 302 21.48 18.27 21.50
N VAL A 303 21.06 18.34 20.23
CA VAL A 303 20.62 19.59 19.60
C VAL A 303 19.41 20.19 20.32
N ILE A 304 18.41 19.37 20.68
CA ILE A 304 17.25 19.81 21.46
C ILE A 304 17.70 20.42 22.81
N ALA A 305 18.56 19.72 23.54
CA ALA A 305 19.04 20.17 24.85
C ALA A 305 19.83 21.49 24.73
N LYS A 306 20.74 21.60 23.77
CA LYS A 306 21.52 22.82 23.53
C LYS A 306 20.64 24.00 23.11
N LYS A 307 19.62 23.79 22.29
CA LYS A 307 18.63 24.82 21.90
C LYS A 307 17.84 25.36 23.11
N LEU A 308 17.58 24.51 24.09
CA LEU A 308 16.95 24.89 25.37
C LEU A 308 17.94 25.42 26.40
N GLY A 309 19.22 25.68 26.01
CA GLY A 309 20.24 26.24 26.89
C GLY A 309 20.74 25.28 27.96
N LYS A 310 20.58 23.95 27.79
CA LYS A 310 21.01 22.97 28.76
C LYS A 310 22.46 22.54 28.54
N GLU A 311 23.14 22.11 29.61
CA GLU A 311 24.38 21.37 29.50
C GLU A 311 24.04 19.96 28.99
N ALA A 312 24.74 19.50 27.96
CA ALA A 312 24.42 18.22 27.34
C ALA A 312 25.68 17.49 26.88
N HIS A 313 25.73 16.19 27.10
CA HIS A 313 26.81 15.30 26.70
C HIS A 313 26.26 14.02 26.09
N ILE A 314 26.94 13.51 25.06
CA ILE A 314 26.64 12.21 24.44
C ILE A 314 27.61 11.20 25.02
N VAL A 315 27.11 10.17 25.68
CA VAL A 315 27.93 9.06 26.20
C VAL A 315 28.22 8.12 25.04
N LEU A 316 29.47 7.99 24.69
CA LEU A 316 29.91 7.20 23.53
C LEU A 316 31.24 6.49 23.87
N GLY A 317 31.22 5.16 23.87
CA GLY A 317 32.37 4.33 24.15
C GLY A 317 33.18 4.03 22.87
N GLU A 318 33.07 2.82 22.38
CA GLU A 318 33.77 2.40 21.17
C GLU A 318 33.08 2.95 19.91
N VAL A 319 33.82 3.74 19.13
CA VAL A 319 33.30 4.30 17.87
C VAL A 319 33.47 3.29 16.75
N THR A 320 32.35 2.73 16.29
CA THR A 320 32.31 1.79 15.16
C THR A 320 32.78 2.44 13.85
N SER A 321 33.20 1.62 12.89
CA SER A 321 33.65 2.12 11.57
C SER A 321 32.53 2.85 10.82
N SER A 322 31.28 2.50 11.03
CA SER A 322 30.12 3.13 10.42
C SER A 322 29.82 4.51 10.98
N VAL A 323 30.06 4.74 12.27
CA VAL A 323 29.78 6.00 12.96
C VAL A 323 30.96 6.96 12.94
N ARG A 324 32.19 6.44 12.84
CA ARG A 324 33.45 7.24 12.89
C ARG A 324 33.48 8.44 11.92
N PRO A 325 33.04 8.32 10.65
CA PRO A 325 33.04 9.47 9.74
C PRO A 325 32.14 10.62 10.20
N PHE A 326 31.08 10.29 10.95
CA PHE A 326 30.16 11.30 11.46
C PHE A 326 30.71 11.95 12.74
N VAL A 327 31.25 11.17 13.68
CA VAL A 327 31.88 11.69 14.91
C VAL A 327 33.01 12.63 14.59
N ASN A 328 33.88 12.33 13.58
CA ASN A 328 34.99 13.17 13.16
C ASN A 328 34.57 14.55 12.64
N ARG A 329 33.26 14.76 12.34
CA ARG A 329 32.78 16.09 11.96
C ARG A 329 32.64 17.05 13.15
N PHE A 330 32.63 16.53 14.35
CA PHE A 330 32.39 17.30 15.59
C PHE A 330 33.66 17.39 16.43
N ILE A 331 34.59 16.41 16.37
CA ILE A 331 35.82 16.41 17.11
C ILE A 331 36.78 17.46 16.54
N ASP A 332 37.47 18.16 17.43
CA ASP A 332 38.50 19.17 17.11
C ASP A 332 37.96 20.36 16.28
N LYS A 333 36.70 20.69 16.45
CA LYS A 333 36.05 21.87 15.88
C LYS A 333 35.77 22.90 16.96
N GLU A 334 36.20 24.15 16.76
CA GLU A 334 35.94 25.25 17.69
C GLU A 334 34.46 25.52 17.99
N GLU A 335 33.59 25.08 17.05
CA GLU A 335 32.14 25.27 17.15
C GLU A 335 31.47 24.36 18.19
N TYR A 336 32.13 23.25 18.60
CA TYR A 336 31.58 22.25 19.50
C TYR A 336 32.44 22.12 20.76
N PRO A 337 31.77 21.95 21.96
CA PRO A 337 32.51 21.74 23.20
C PRO A 337 33.35 20.47 23.16
N VAL A 338 34.54 20.52 23.74
CA VAL A 338 35.44 19.36 23.82
C VAL A 338 34.81 18.17 24.54
N ASP A 339 33.92 18.43 25.48
CA ASP A 339 33.18 17.42 26.26
C ASP A 339 31.79 17.09 25.71
N MET A 340 31.54 17.41 24.41
CA MET A 340 30.33 16.97 23.73
C MET A 340 30.18 15.45 23.78
N PHE A 341 31.29 14.72 23.56
CA PHE A 341 31.34 13.27 23.70
C PHE A 341 32.13 12.91 24.96
N ILE A 342 31.54 12.09 25.82
CA ILE A 342 32.16 11.60 27.04
C ILE A 342 32.18 10.07 27.03
N LYS A 343 33.21 9.49 27.66
CA LYS A 343 33.33 8.04 27.77
C LYS A 343 32.34 7.48 28.83
N PRO A 344 31.88 6.22 28.67
CA PRO A 344 31.02 5.57 29.67
C PRO A 344 31.59 5.61 31.10
N ASP A 345 32.89 5.44 31.26
CA ASP A 345 33.56 5.48 32.56
C ASP A 345 33.51 6.86 33.23
N ASP A 346 33.47 7.92 32.46
CA ASP A 346 33.43 9.30 32.96
C ASP A 346 32.01 9.80 33.22
N ALA A 347 31.03 9.21 32.56
CA ALA A 347 29.63 9.66 32.56
C ALA A 347 28.98 9.65 33.98
N PRO A 348 29.19 8.64 34.85
CA PRO A 348 28.64 8.65 36.20
C PRO A 348 29.09 9.84 37.05
N SER A 349 30.30 10.38 36.81
CA SER A 349 30.82 11.54 37.52
C SER A 349 30.10 12.86 37.17
N LYS A 350 29.39 12.91 36.04
CA LYS A 350 28.61 14.05 35.56
C LYS A 350 27.18 14.09 36.14
N ILE A 351 26.76 13.05 36.86
CA ILE A 351 25.41 13.03 37.47
C ILE A 351 25.33 14.00 38.64
N ASN A 352 24.31 14.83 38.65
CA ASN A 352 23.94 15.69 39.76
C ASN A 352 22.41 15.64 39.99
N ALA A 353 21.90 16.36 40.97
CA ALA A 353 20.47 16.35 41.32
C ALA A 353 19.53 16.84 40.21
N SER A 354 20.08 17.55 39.22
CA SER A 354 19.36 18.12 38.10
C SER A 354 19.73 17.45 36.77
N THR A 355 20.14 16.18 36.80
CA THR A 355 20.51 15.42 35.62
C THR A 355 19.34 14.59 35.14
N VAL A 356 19.11 14.58 33.83
CA VAL A 356 18.27 13.64 33.13
C VAL A 356 19.10 12.74 32.22
N VAL A 357 18.88 11.43 32.28
CA VAL A 357 19.45 10.47 31.35
C VAL A 357 18.44 10.14 30.26
N ILE A 358 18.83 10.33 29.01
CA ILE A 358 18.00 10.03 27.86
C ILE A 358 18.63 8.87 27.10
N VAL A 359 17.87 7.77 27.03
CA VAL A 359 18.25 6.55 26.33
C VAL A 359 17.59 6.56 24.96
N VAL A 360 18.37 6.34 23.91
CA VAL A 360 17.90 6.32 22.52
C VAL A 360 18.28 5.03 21.83
N ASP A 361 17.36 4.54 20.98
CA ASP A 361 17.53 3.36 20.12
C ASP A 361 17.84 2.06 20.89
N VAL A 362 17.47 2.00 22.14
CA VAL A 362 17.55 0.81 22.99
C VAL A 362 16.58 0.93 24.15
N ASN A 363 15.93 -0.18 24.52
CA ASN A 363 15.02 -0.22 25.67
C ASN A 363 15.44 -1.25 26.73
N ARG A 364 16.64 -1.85 26.59
CA ARG A 364 17.17 -2.86 27.54
C ARG A 364 18.35 -2.29 28.31
N PRO A 365 18.32 -2.31 29.66
CA PRO A 365 19.38 -1.79 30.48
C PRO A 365 20.77 -2.33 30.15
N GLN A 366 20.88 -3.64 29.99
CA GLN A 366 22.15 -4.34 29.75
C GLN A 366 22.78 -4.05 28.38
N ARG A 367 22.02 -3.45 27.46
CA ARG A 367 22.51 -3.09 26.11
C ARG A 367 22.82 -1.62 25.97
N THR A 368 22.52 -0.80 26.98
CA THR A 368 22.85 0.63 26.95
C THR A 368 24.36 0.84 27.06
N GLU A 369 24.86 1.94 26.56
CA GLU A 369 26.28 2.29 26.57
C GLU A 369 26.84 2.37 27.97
N CYS A 370 26.05 2.82 28.96
CA CYS A 370 26.42 2.90 30.35
C CYS A 370 25.24 2.54 31.28
N PRO A 371 25.01 1.24 31.62
CA PRO A 371 23.90 0.81 32.48
C PRO A 371 23.89 1.46 33.87
N GLU A 372 25.05 1.81 34.39
CA GLU A 372 25.22 2.43 35.73
C GLU A 372 24.48 3.79 35.83
N LEU A 373 24.33 4.52 34.70
CA LEU A 373 23.57 5.77 34.69
C LEU A 373 22.08 5.55 35.04
N LEU A 374 21.51 4.40 34.64
CA LEU A 374 20.11 4.07 34.93
C LEU A 374 19.88 3.80 36.42
N GLU A 375 20.90 3.31 37.12
CA GLU A 375 20.83 3.03 38.57
C GLU A 375 21.02 4.30 39.41
N LYS A 376 21.87 5.22 38.92
CA LYS A 376 22.26 6.43 39.66
C LYS A 376 21.35 7.63 39.37
N CYS A 377 20.71 7.69 38.22
CA CYS A 377 19.87 8.82 37.86
C CYS A 377 18.40 8.54 38.12
N LYS A 378 17.71 9.48 38.77
CA LYS A 378 16.28 9.37 39.10
C LYS A 378 15.37 9.70 37.93
N THR A 379 15.84 10.53 36.99
CA THR A 379 15.05 10.99 35.86
C THR A 379 15.57 10.33 34.59
N VAL A 380 14.88 9.31 34.13
CA VAL A 380 15.23 8.54 32.92
C VAL A 380 14.14 8.73 31.85
N VAL A 381 14.55 8.95 30.61
CA VAL A 381 13.69 9.06 29.44
C VAL A 381 14.14 8.03 28.41
N VAL A 382 13.22 7.36 27.72
CA VAL A 382 13.52 6.33 26.72
C VAL A 382 12.81 6.65 25.40
N PHE A 383 13.59 6.70 24.32
CA PHE A 383 13.10 6.78 22.94
C PHE A 383 13.64 5.60 22.14
N ASP A 384 12.76 4.72 21.63
CA ASP A 384 13.18 3.52 20.95
C ASP A 384 12.13 3.06 19.92
N HIS A 385 12.57 2.40 18.87
CA HIS A 385 11.68 1.77 17.91
C HIS A 385 11.70 0.23 17.94
N HIS A 386 12.53 -0.33 18.78
CA HIS A 386 12.58 -1.78 18.97
C HIS A 386 11.40 -2.27 19.82
N ARG A 387 10.96 -3.49 19.54
CA ARG A 387 9.90 -4.14 20.31
C ARG A 387 10.31 -4.35 21.76
N ARG A 388 9.38 -4.10 22.68
CA ARG A 388 9.59 -4.35 24.11
C ARG A 388 9.68 -5.84 24.37
N GLN A 389 10.59 -6.22 25.26
CA GLN A 389 10.74 -7.57 25.82
C GLN A 389 10.61 -7.52 27.34
N SER A 390 10.69 -8.70 28.01
CA SER A 390 10.54 -8.82 29.45
C SER A 390 11.60 -8.06 30.27
N ASP A 391 12.74 -7.74 29.65
CA ASP A 391 13.90 -7.07 30.29
C ASP A 391 14.01 -5.57 29.91
N THR A 392 12.88 -4.90 29.69
CA THR A 392 12.88 -3.47 29.32
C THR A 392 13.17 -2.57 30.50
N ILE A 393 13.71 -1.36 30.21
CA ILE A 393 13.89 -0.29 31.20
C ILE A 393 12.55 0.06 31.84
N THR A 394 12.44 -0.16 33.15
CA THR A 394 11.25 0.16 33.93
C THR A 394 11.47 1.45 34.73
N GLY A 395 10.40 2.17 35.05
CA GLY A 395 10.49 3.39 35.87
C GLY A 395 10.94 4.65 35.12
N ALA A 396 11.05 4.62 33.82
CA ALA A 396 11.30 5.84 33.02
C ALA A 396 10.14 6.85 33.17
N VAL A 397 10.49 8.11 33.46
CA VAL A 397 9.51 9.22 33.60
C VAL A 397 8.79 9.50 32.27
N LEU A 398 9.48 9.30 31.17
CA LEU A 398 8.91 9.32 29.82
C LEU A 398 9.46 8.13 29.04
N SER A 399 8.57 7.33 28.51
CA SER A 399 8.91 6.24 27.59
C SER A 399 8.09 6.40 26.31
N TYR A 400 8.80 6.55 25.19
CA TYR A 400 8.22 6.57 23.86
C TYR A 400 8.87 5.49 23.03
N VAL A 401 8.26 4.33 23.01
CA VAL A 401 8.66 3.16 22.20
C VAL A 401 7.61 2.95 21.16
N ASP A 402 8.00 3.08 19.88
CA ASP A 402 7.11 2.91 18.74
C ASP A 402 7.70 1.94 17.72
N PRO A 403 7.30 0.65 17.79
CA PRO A 403 7.81 -0.38 16.86
C PRO A 403 7.42 -0.17 15.38
N TYR A 404 6.58 0.82 15.09
CA TYR A 404 6.17 1.16 13.74
C TYR A 404 6.98 2.31 13.12
N ALA A 405 7.81 2.98 13.91
CA ALA A 405 8.76 3.94 13.39
C ALA A 405 9.89 3.22 12.63
N SER A 406 10.38 3.81 11.54
CA SER A 406 11.46 3.23 10.75
C SER A 406 12.78 3.24 11.51
N SER A 407 12.97 4.24 12.38
CA SER A 407 14.18 4.44 13.19
C SER A 407 13.90 5.34 14.39
N ALA A 408 14.74 5.26 15.42
CA ALA A 408 14.71 6.18 16.54
C ALA A 408 15.10 7.61 16.09
N SER A 409 15.99 7.76 15.12
CA SER A 409 16.38 9.05 14.53
C SER A 409 15.20 9.75 13.83
N GLU A 410 14.32 9.00 13.16
CA GLU A 410 13.08 9.54 12.59
C GLU A 410 12.21 10.13 13.69
N MET A 411 11.97 9.36 14.76
CA MET A 411 11.15 9.80 15.90
C MET A 411 11.68 11.10 16.54
N ILE A 412 13.00 11.18 16.75
CA ILE A 412 13.63 12.39 17.31
C ILE A 412 13.56 13.56 16.33
N THR A 413 13.78 13.34 15.03
CA THR A 413 13.70 14.38 13.98
C THR A 413 12.28 15.00 13.93
N GLU A 414 11.24 14.17 14.03
CA GLU A 414 9.87 14.67 14.13
C GLU A 414 9.65 15.50 15.41
N MET A 415 10.24 15.10 16.54
CA MET A 415 10.11 15.80 17.82
C MET A 415 10.78 17.19 17.80
N ILE A 416 11.89 17.36 17.09
CA ILE A 416 12.63 18.65 17.00
C ILE A 416 11.70 19.78 16.55
N GLN A 417 10.72 19.49 15.68
CA GLN A 417 9.76 20.48 15.15
C GLN A 417 8.77 21.03 16.20
N TYR A 418 8.63 20.33 17.35
CA TYR A 418 7.64 20.66 18.39
C TYR A 418 8.27 21.05 19.73
N VAL A 419 9.59 21.16 19.80
CA VAL A 419 10.29 21.54 21.04
C VAL A 419 10.57 23.04 21.11
N ASP A 420 10.26 23.81 20.08
CA ASP A 420 10.41 25.27 20.05
C ASP A 420 9.53 26.01 21.06
#